data_33965a72a5382010d9b3b3e1adc5c43c
#
_entry.id   33965a72a5382010d9b3b3e1adc5c43c
#
_cell.length_a   1.000
_cell.length_b   1.000
_cell.length_c   1.000
_cell.angle_alpha   90.00
_cell.angle_beta   90.00
_cell.angle_gamma   90.00
#
_symmetry.space_group_name_H-M   'P 1'
#
loop_
_entity.id
_entity.type
_entity.pdbx_description
1 polymer ?
#
loop_
_entity_poly.entity_id
_entity_poly.type
_entity_poly.pdbx_seq_one_letter_code
_entity_poly.pdbx_strand_id
1 'polypeptide(L)'
;MGYAYRIDDQHGVYFVTFTVHQWVDIFTRKIYSDILLENLRYCQQHKGLKIYAWVIMSNHCHLILSTESFKLSDVIRDFKKYTAKKIYQAIENNESESRKQWLLWLLKKEDHIWFWEEGYHGEEIRTKEFFDTKVDYIHYNPVRAGIVEKEEEYLLSSCGDFYGVRKGLLEIEPF
;
A
#
# COMPACT_ATOMS: atom_id res chain seq x y z
N MET A 1 1.10 13.76 20.39
CA MET A 1 2.26 13.48 19.52
C MET A 1 2.19 12.01 19.13
N GLY A 2 1.80 11.74 17.90
CA GLY A 2 1.85 10.38 17.38
C GLY A 2 3.31 9.94 17.27
N TYR A 3 3.68 8.88 17.97
CA TYR A 3 4.93 8.17 17.68
C TYR A 3 4.81 7.66 16.25
N ALA A 4 5.44 8.36 15.29
CA ALA A 4 5.73 7.76 14.01
C ALA A 4 6.65 6.57 14.29
N TYR A 5 6.12 5.35 14.20
CA TYR A 5 6.90 4.13 14.33
C TYR A 5 8.04 4.20 13.30
N ARG A 6 9.26 4.33 13.80
CA ARG A 6 10.46 4.46 12.98
C ARG A 6 10.96 3.06 12.64
N ILE A 7 11.40 2.86 11.41
CA ILE A 7 12.13 1.65 11.04
C ILE A 7 13.53 1.75 11.62
N ASP A 8 13.81 0.98 12.66
CA ASP A 8 15.13 0.94 13.31
C ASP A 8 16.03 -0.09 12.61
N ASP A 9 15.56 -1.32 12.41
CA ASP A 9 16.22 -2.31 11.58
C ASP A 9 15.80 -2.19 10.13
N GLN A 10 16.68 -1.65 9.29
CA GLN A 10 16.40 -1.40 7.87
C GLN A 10 16.24 -2.68 7.03
N HIS A 11 16.57 -3.84 7.57
CA HIS A 11 16.45 -5.15 6.94
C HIS A 11 15.41 -6.06 7.63
N GLY A 12 14.78 -5.56 8.68
CA GLY A 12 13.70 -6.23 9.38
C GLY A 12 12.43 -6.33 8.53
N VAL A 13 11.52 -7.21 8.94
CA VAL A 13 10.18 -7.35 8.36
C VAL A 13 9.21 -6.44 9.09
N TYR A 14 8.45 -5.65 8.38
CA TYR A 14 7.52 -4.68 8.95
C TYR A 14 6.12 -4.80 8.36
N PHE A 15 5.13 -4.71 9.23
CA PHE A 15 3.77 -4.36 8.85
C PHE A 15 3.68 -2.84 8.75
N VAL A 16 3.21 -2.33 7.60
CA VAL A 16 3.07 -0.90 7.35
C VAL A 16 1.69 -0.55 6.83
N THR A 17 1.24 0.66 7.12
CA THR A 17 0.00 1.23 6.60
C THR A 17 0.28 2.56 5.92
N PHE A 18 -0.15 2.71 4.66
CA PHE A 18 -0.12 3.98 3.96
C PHE A 18 -1.55 4.47 3.74
N THR A 19 -1.87 5.63 4.26
CA THR A 19 -3.22 6.21 4.20
C THR A 19 -3.22 7.42 3.28
N VAL A 20 -4.22 7.53 2.42
CA VAL A 20 -4.43 8.70 1.57
C VAL A 20 -4.85 9.89 2.44
N HIS A 21 -4.32 11.07 2.12
CA HIS A 21 -4.64 12.31 2.81
C HIS A 21 -6.15 12.51 2.95
N GLN A 22 -6.59 12.87 4.17
CA GLN A 22 -8.00 13.04 4.51
C GLN A 22 -8.88 11.79 4.25
N TRP A 23 -8.29 10.60 4.20
CA TRP A 23 -9.00 9.33 3.99
C TRP A 23 -9.84 9.28 2.71
N VAL A 24 -9.41 9.97 1.68
CA VAL A 24 -10.14 10.04 0.41
C VAL A 24 -10.08 8.72 -0.34
N ASP A 25 -11.24 8.26 -0.81
CA ASP A 25 -11.40 7.03 -1.59
C ASP A 25 -10.87 7.19 -3.03
N ILE A 26 -9.57 7.05 -3.20
CA ILE A 26 -8.88 7.15 -4.49
C ILE A 26 -8.88 5.81 -5.23
N PHE A 27 -8.61 4.71 -4.50
CA PHE A 27 -8.36 3.39 -5.09
C PHE A 27 -9.63 2.64 -5.49
N THR A 28 -10.80 3.24 -5.38
CA THR A 28 -12.04 2.77 -6.01
C THR A 28 -11.98 2.77 -7.53
N ARG A 29 -11.05 3.53 -8.11
CA ARG A 29 -10.78 3.54 -9.55
C ARG A 29 -9.52 2.78 -9.88
N LYS A 30 -9.67 1.79 -10.75
CA LYS A 30 -8.60 0.87 -11.16
C LYS A 30 -7.32 1.59 -11.61
N ILE A 31 -7.45 2.68 -12.36
CA ILE A 31 -6.30 3.44 -12.86
C ILE A 31 -5.35 3.89 -11.74
N TYR A 32 -5.86 4.23 -10.57
CA TYR A 32 -5.02 4.70 -9.46
C TYR A 32 -4.43 3.54 -8.65
N SER A 33 -5.17 2.46 -8.44
CA SER A 33 -4.63 1.25 -7.81
C SER A 33 -3.58 0.56 -8.69
N ASP A 34 -3.72 0.58 -10.02
CA ASP A 34 -2.72 0.06 -10.95
C ASP A 34 -1.37 0.79 -10.80
N ILE A 35 -1.37 2.10 -10.58
CA ILE A 35 -0.14 2.87 -10.34
C ILE A 35 0.60 2.37 -9.09
N LEU A 36 -0.14 2.04 -8.00
CA LEU A 36 0.48 1.43 -6.83
C LEU A 36 1.10 0.08 -7.14
N LEU A 37 0.34 -0.79 -7.81
CA LEU A 37 0.79 -2.14 -8.17
C LEU A 37 2.01 -2.12 -9.08
N GLU A 38 2.03 -1.26 -10.09
CA GLU A 38 3.16 -1.08 -10.99
C GLU A 38 4.41 -0.62 -10.25
N ASN A 39 4.27 0.32 -9.33
CA ASN A 39 5.41 0.80 -8.56
C ASN A 39 5.89 -0.22 -7.51
N LEU A 40 5.01 -0.97 -6.88
CA LEU A 40 5.40 -2.07 -5.99
C LEU A 40 6.18 -3.14 -6.77
N ARG A 41 5.72 -3.53 -7.95
CA ARG A 41 6.48 -4.43 -8.85
C ARG A 41 7.85 -3.88 -9.22
N TYR A 42 7.91 -2.59 -9.55
CA TYR A 42 9.18 -1.93 -9.83
C TYR A 42 10.14 -2.02 -8.62
N CYS A 43 9.64 -1.78 -7.42
CA CYS A 43 10.44 -1.88 -6.19
C CYS A 43 10.90 -3.32 -5.93
N GLN A 44 10.07 -4.34 -6.22
CA GLN A 44 10.47 -5.74 -6.15
C GLN A 44 11.62 -6.05 -7.12
N GLN A 45 11.51 -5.60 -8.37
CA GLN A 45 12.48 -5.90 -9.43
C GLN A 45 13.80 -5.11 -9.30
N HIS A 46 13.75 -3.88 -8.77
CA HIS A 46 14.88 -2.96 -8.83
C HIS A 46 15.37 -2.44 -7.47
N LYS A 47 14.61 -2.62 -6.41
CA LYS A 47 14.93 -2.12 -5.06
C LYS A 47 15.06 -3.23 -4.01
N GLY A 48 15.03 -4.48 -4.43
CA GLY A 48 15.10 -5.63 -3.51
C GLY A 48 13.94 -5.68 -2.52
N LEU A 49 12.79 -5.07 -2.85
CA LEU A 49 11.60 -5.10 -2.00
C LEU A 49 11.02 -6.51 -1.98
N LYS A 50 10.81 -7.04 -0.79
CA LYS A 50 10.09 -8.29 -0.54
C LYS A 50 8.72 -7.98 0.06
N ILE A 51 7.68 -8.60 -0.48
CA ILE A 51 6.31 -8.45 -0.01
C ILE A 51 5.82 -9.83 0.42
N TYR A 52 5.31 -9.93 1.65
CA TYR A 52 4.82 -11.18 2.24
C TYR A 52 3.29 -11.26 2.24
N ALA A 53 2.63 -10.14 2.44
CA ALA A 53 1.18 -10.00 2.33
C ALA A 53 0.82 -8.54 2.04
N TRP A 54 -0.30 -8.31 1.35
CA TRP A 54 -0.76 -6.96 1.04
C TRP A 54 -2.25 -6.89 0.76
N VAL A 55 -2.82 -5.71 0.95
CA VAL A 55 -4.17 -5.32 0.52
C VAL A 55 -4.20 -3.83 0.18
N ILE A 56 -4.87 -3.48 -0.90
CA ILE A 56 -5.18 -2.09 -1.27
C ILE A 56 -6.67 -1.88 -1.06
N MET A 57 -7.02 -1.07 -0.05
CA MET A 57 -8.39 -0.64 0.22
C MET A 57 -8.70 0.64 -0.55
N SER A 58 -9.91 1.19 -0.41
CA SER A 58 -10.32 2.40 -1.15
C SER A 58 -9.47 3.64 -0.88
N ASN A 59 -8.93 3.79 0.32
CA ASN A 59 -8.22 4.99 0.80
C ASN A 59 -6.92 4.70 1.58
N HIS A 60 -6.52 3.46 1.68
CA HIS A 60 -5.27 3.06 2.33
C HIS A 60 -4.82 1.69 1.82
N CYS A 61 -3.59 1.33 2.14
CA CYS A 61 -3.08 -0.02 1.92
C CYS A 61 -2.29 -0.50 3.14
N HIS A 62 -2.34 -1.81 3.36
CA HIS A 62 -1.51 -2.50 4.34
C HIS A 62 -0.57 -3.46 3.62
N LEU A 63 0.67 -3.52 4.07
CA LEU A 63 1.67 -4.46 3.54
C LEU A 63 2.51 -5.03 4.68
N ILE A 64 2.94 -6.28 4.51
CA ILE A 64 4.07 -6.83 5.23
C ILE A 64 5.23 -6.88 4.24
N LEU A 65 6.33 -6.21 4.57
CA LEU A 65 7.43 -6.03 3.65
C LEU A 65 8.80 -5.95 4.34
N SER A 66 9.85 -6.21 3.57
CA SER A 66 11.25 -5.99 3.92
C SER A 66 12.06 -5.64 2.67
N THR A 67 13.36 -5.41 2.82
CA THR A 67 14.27 -5.24 1.69
C THR A 67 15.62 -5.89 1.96
N GLU A 68 16.24 -6.45 0.94
CA GLU A 68 17.57 -7.06 1.04
C GLU A 68 18.71 -6.09 0.74
N SER A 69 18.52 -5.16 -0.19
CA SER A 69 19.60 -4.42 -0.83
C SER A 69 19.67 -2.95 -0.47
N PHE A 70 18.56 -2.37 -0.03
CA PHE A 70 18.43 -0.94 0.25
C PHE A 70 17.92 -0.72 1.67
N LYS A 71 18.00 0.51 2.15
CA LYS A 71 17.33 0.88 3.39
C LYS A 71 15.81 0.89 3.16
N LEU A 72 15.08 0.17 3.97
CA LEU A 72 13.62 0.06 3.85
C LEU A 72 12.94 1.43 3.92
N SER A 73 13.41 2.31 4.81
CA SER A 73 12.91 3.68 4.92
C SER A 73 13.08 4.49 3.63
N ASP A 74 14.18 4.28 2.88
CA ASP A 74 14.41 4.95 1.61
C ASP A 74 13.48 4.40 0.52
N VAL A 75 13.29 3.08 0.47
CA VAL A 75 12.34 2.45 -0.48
C VAL A 75 10.92 2.96 -0.25
N ILE A 76 10.46 3.02 1.02
CA ILE A 76 9.14 3.55 1.38
C ILE A 76 9.01 5.04 1.02
N ARG A 77 10.01 5.86 1.33
CA ARG A 77 10.02 7.28 0.97
C ARG A 77 9.88 7.47 -0.53
N ASP A 78 10.69 6.77 -1.31
CA ASP A 78 10.70 6.87 -2.77
C ASP A 78 9.38 6.37 -3.37
N PHE A 79 8.83 5.27 -2.86
CA PHE A 79 7.52 4.75 -3.22
C PHE A 79 6.41 5.80 -2.99
N LYS A 80 6.34 6.37 -1.78
CA LYS A 80 5.33 7.39 -1.44
C LYS A 80 5.47 8.62 -2.33
N LYS A 81 6.68 9.11 -2.55
CA LYS A 81 6.95 10.29 -3.38
C LYS A 81 6.57 10.06 -4.84
N TYR A 82 6.96 8.93 -5.40
CA TYR A 82 6.69 8.61 -6.80
C TYR A 82 5.20 8.38 -7.05
N THR A 83 4.54 7.58 -6.22
CA THR A 83 3.12 7.26 -6.39
C THR A 83 2.24 8.49 -6.17
N ALA A 84 2.54 9.35 -5.20
CA ALA A 84 1.85 10.62 -4.98
C ALA A 84 1.87 11.48 -6.25
N LYS A 85 3.04 11.67 -6.85
CA LYS A 85 3.19 12.44 -8.08
C LYS A 85 2.45 11.82 -9.26
N LYS A 86 2.59 10.50 -9.44
CA LYS A 86 1.98 9.79 -10.58
C LYS A 86 0.45 9.75 -10.49
N ILE A 87 -0.10 9.51 -9.30
CA ILE A 87 -1.56 9.52 -9.11
C ILE A 87 -2.11 10.93 -9.28
N TYR A 88 -1.45 11.95 -8.74
CA TYR A 88 -1.85 13.34 -8.95
C TYR A 88 -1.91 13.69 -10.45
N GLN A 89 -0.87 13.37 -11.22
CA GLN A 89 -0.84 13.54 -12.67
C GLN A 89 -1.94 12.75 -13.39
N ALA A 90 -2.19 11.52 -12.94
CA ALA A 90 -3.27 10.70 -13.50
C ALA A 90 -4.66 11.33 -13.25
N ILE A 91 -4.89 11.95 -12.09
CA ILE A 91 -6.12 12.71 -11.81
C ILE A 91 -6.23 13.93 -12.74
N GLU A 92 -5.13 14.68 -12.91
CA GLU A 92 -5.09 15.85 -13.84
C GLU A 92 -5.47 15.47 -15.27
N ASN A 93 -5.02 14.30 -15.73
CA ASN A 93 -5.23 13.84 -17.10
C ASN A 93 -6.50 12.99 -17.28
N ASN A 94 -7.21 12.65 -16.21
CA ASN A 94 -8.41 11.81 -16.29
C ASN A 94 -9.66 12.67 -16.52
N GLU A 95 -10.11 12.75 -17.78
CA GLU A 95 -11.33 13.50 -18.14
C GLU A 95 -12.62 12.86 -17.56
N SER A 96 -12.58 11.58 -17.21
CA SER A 96 -13.71 10.84 -16.63
C SER A 96 -13.78 10.92 -15.10
N GLU A 97 -12.83 11.61 -14.43
CA GLU A 97 -12.87 11.77 -12.97
C GLU A 97 -13.82 12.89 -12.57
N SER A 98 -15.01 12.50 -12.13
CA SER A 98 -16.06 13.44 -11.73
C SER A 98 -15.67 14.33 -10.54
N ARG A 99 -14.75 13.88 -9.69
CA ARG A 99 -14.24 14.61 -8.52
C ARG A 99 -12.94 15.36 -8.80
N LYS A 100 -12.52 15.45 -10.06
CA LYS A 100 -11.21 15.95 -10.50
C LYS A 100 -10.83 17.28 -9.82
N GLN A 101 -11.67 18.30 -9.94
CA GLN A 101 -11.39 19.64 -9.40
C GLN A 101 -11.20 19.63 -7.87
N TRP A 102 -12.08 18.90 -7.19
CA TRP A 102 -12.03 18.77 -5.74
C TRP A 102 -10.79 17.99 -5.28
N LEU A 103 -10.45 16.87 -5.97
CA LEU A 103 -9.27 16.07 -5.65
C LEU A 103 -7.97 16.86 -5.85
N LEU A 104 -7.85 17.60 -6.95
CA LEU A 104 -6.68 18.43 -7.22
C LEU A 104 -6.51 19.53 -6.19
N TRP A 105 -7.61 20.17 -5.77
CA TRP A 105 -7.59 21.16 -4.70
C TRP A 105 -7.20 20.56 -3.34
N LEU A 106 -7.74 19.38 -3.01
CA LEU A 106 -7.49 18.73 -1.72
C LEU A 106 -6.06 18.19 -1.61
N LEU A 107 -5.56 17.57 -2.68
CA LEU A 107 -4.29 16.85 -2.69
C LEU A 107 -3.07 17.72 -2.99
N LYS A 108 -3.24 19.00 -3.22
CA LYS A 108 -2.14 19.92 -3.45
C LYS A 108 -2.32 21.21 -2.66
N LYS A 109 -1.27 21.60 -1.94
CA LYS A 109 -1.20 22.89 -1.25
C LYS A 109 0.10 23.58 -1.65
N GLU A 110 -0.02 24.75 -2.24
CA GLU A 110 1.12 25.46 -2.86
C GLU A 110 1.79 24.55 -3.91
N ASP A 111 3.09 24.32 -3.80
CA ASP A 111 3.86 23.45 -4.70
C ASP A 111 4.03 22.02 -4.19
N HIS A 112 3.40 21.66 -3.07
CA HIS A 112 3.52 20.36 -2.44
C HIS A 112 2.28 19.49 -2.67
N ILE A 113 2.50 18.21 -3.07
CA ILE A 113 1.45 17.22 -3.20
C ILE A 113 1.30 16.46 -1.87
N TRP A 114 0.16 16.63 -1.23
CA TRP A 114 -0.25 15.96 0.02
C TRP A 114 -1.12 14.75 -0.29
N PHE A 115 -0.53 13.72 -0.91
CA PHE A 115 -1.28 12.51 -1.28
C PHE A 115 -1.37 11.51 -0.14
N TRP A 116 -0.25 11.27 0.54
CA TRP A 116 -0.17 10.34 1.66
C TRP A 116 -0.15 11.09 2.99
N GLU A 117 -0.86 10.56 3.99
CA GLU A 117 -0.67 11.02 5.37
C GLU A 117 0.78 10.84 5.82
N GLU A 118 1.21 11.65 6.77
CA GLU A 118 2.56 11.56 7.31
C GLU A 118 2.76 10.25 8.09
N GLY A 119 3.97 9.70 7.99
CA GLY A 119 4.31 8.42 8.61
C GLY A 119 3.77 7.22 7.85
N TYR A 120 3.87 6.04 8.46
CA TYR A 120 3.41 4.76 7.89
C TYR A 120 3.14 3.68 8.93
N HIS A 121 3.09 4.02 10.22
CA HIS A 121 2.79 3.10 11.32
C HIS A 121 3.48 1.74 11.18
N GLY A 122 4.82 1.75 11.05
CA GLY A 122 5.61 0.52 10.88
C GLY A 122 5.69 -0.27 12.19
N GLU A 123 5.22 -1.51 12.21
CA GLU A 123 5.36 -2.45 13.31
C GLU A 123 6.29 -3.59 12.88
N GLU A 124 7.41 -3.75 13.60
CA GLU A 124 8.38 -4.81 13.31
C GLU A 124 7.81 -6.18 13.64
N ILE A 125 7.91 -7.11 12.69
CA ILE A 125 7.46 -8.50 12.84
C ILE A 125 8.65 -9.38 13.18
N ARG A 126 8.70 -9.88 14.43
CA ARG A 126 9.79 -10.71 14.94
C ARG A 126 9.41 -12.15 15.17
N THR A 127 8.12 -12.46 15.23
CA THR A 127 7.63 -13.82 15.52
C THR A 127 6.64 -14.29 14.46
N LYS A 128 6.58 -15.60 14.26
CA LYS A 128 5.62 -16.23 13.34
C LYS A 128 4.16 -15.98 13.76
N GLU A 129 3.86 -16.01 15.04
CA GLU A 129 2.51 -15.73 15.56
C GLU A 129 2.06 -14.30 15.24
N PHE A 130 2.97 -13.32 15.39
CA PHE A 130 2.65 -11.94 15.05
C PHE A 130 2.52 -11.74 13.54
N PHE A 131 3.34 -12.41 12.76
CA PHE A 131 3.21 -12.47 11.30
C PHE A 131 1.83 -12.98 10.89
N ASP A 132 1.43 -14.15 11.39
CA ASP A 132 0.13 -14.76 11.06
C ASP A 132 -1.04 -13.84 11.46
N THR A 133 -0.97 -13.21 12.63
CA THR A 133 -1.95 -12.22 13.08
C THR A 133 -2.09 -11.05 12.10
N LYS A 134 -0.97 -10.54 11.57
CA LYS A 134 -0.99 -9.42 10.61
C LYS A 134 -1.43 -9.87 9.22
N VAL A 135 -1.10 -11.07 8.78
CA VAL A 135 -1.61 -11.67 7.54
C VAL A 135 -3.14 -11.80 7.60
N ASP A 136 -3.68 -12.36 8.67
CA ASP A 136 -5.12 -12.47 8.87
C ASP A 136 -5.79 -11.09 8.89
N TYR A 137 -5.19 -10.12 9.57
CA TYR A 137 -5.68 -8.74 9.58
C TYR A 137 -5.75 -8.14 8.17
N ILE A 138 -4.70 -8.31 7.37
CA ILE A 138 -4.62 -7.84 5.98
C ILE A 138 -5.71 -8.49 5.13
N HIS A 139 -5.77 -9.83 5.15
CA HIS A 139 -6.66 -10.58 4.28
C HIS A 139 -8.14 -10.42 4.64
N TYR A 140 -8.47 -10.30 5.93
CA TYR A 140 -9.85 -10.12 6.39
C TYR A 140 -10.34 -8.67 6.28
N ASN A 141 -9.48 -7.71 5.98
CA ASN A 141 -9.82 -6.29 5.89
C ASN A 141 -11.00 -5.99 4.94
N PRO A 142 -11.05 -6.54 3.70
CA PRO A 142 -12.16 -6.31 2.77
C PRO A 142 -13.49 -6.92 3.25
N VAL A 143 -13.46 -8.05 3.94
CA VAL A 143 -14.65 -8.67 4.54
C VAL A 143 -15.19 -7.78 5.67
N ARG A 144 -14.31 -7.34 6.55
CA ARG A 144 -14.69 -6.44 7.66
C ARG A 144 -15.24 -5.11 7.18
N ALA A 145 -14.76 -4.61 6.04
CA ALA A 145 -15.27 -3.41 5.39
C ALA A 145 -16.60 -3.64 4.62
N GLY A 146 -17.08 -4.89 4.54
CA GLY A 146 -18.31 -5.24 3.83
C GLY A 146 -18.21 -5.19 2.30
N ILE A 147 -16.99 -5.28 1.75
CA ILE A 147 -16.76 -5.20 0.30
C ILE A 147 -16.96 -6.57 -0.37
N VAL A 148 -16.54 -7.63 0.28
CA VAL A 148 -16.68 -9.04 -0.15
C VAL A 148 -17.18 -9.89 0.99
N GLU A 149 -17.75 -11.08 0.68
CA GLU A 149 -18.17 -12.04 1.70
C GLU A 149 -17.02 -12.92 2.18
N LYS A 150 -16.10 -13.26 1.27
CA LYS A 150 -14.92 -14.08 1.55
C LYS A 150 -13.65 -13.31 1.15
N GLU A 151 -12.62 -13.43 1.96
CA GLU A 151 -11.37 -12.71 1.78
C GLU A 151 -10.66 -13.02 0.47
N GLU A 152 -10.73 -14.25 -0.04
CA GLU A 152 -10.11 -14.67 -1.29
C GLU A 152 -10.79 -14.08 -2.54
N GLU A 153 -11.99 -13.52 -2.40
CA GLU A 153 -12.73 -12.88 -3.52
C GLU A 153 -12.16 -11.49 -3.84
N TYR A 154 -11.47 -10.86 -2.89
CA TYR A 154 -10.96 -9.50 -3.10
C TYR A 154 -9.70 -9.50 -3.97
N LEU A 155 -9.79 -8.89 -5.16
CA LEU A 155 -8.71 -8.93 -6.16
C LEU A 155 -7.48 -8.10 -5.78
N LEU A 156 -7.67 -6.98 -5.08
CA LEU A 156 -6.58 -6.10 -4.64
C LEU A 156 -5.99 -6.54 -3.29
N SER A 157 -5.72 -7.84 -3.18
CA SER A 157 -5.16 -8.49 -1.99
C SER A 157 -4.32 -9.70 -2.39
N SER A 158 -3.34 -10.03 -1.57
CA SER A 158 -2.55 -11.26 -1.68
C SER A 158 -3.30 -12.52 -1.23
N CYS A 159 -4.50 -12.41 -0.68
CA CYS A 159 -5.22 -13.54 -0.08
C CYS A 159 -5.39 -14.72 -1.05
N GLY A 160 -5.89 -14.46 -2.26
CA GLY A 160 -6.11 -15.51 -3.26
C GLY A 160 -4.84 -16.25 -3.68
N ASP A 161 -3.70 -15.55 -3.72
CA ASP A 161 -2.38 -16.15 -4.02
C ASP A 161 -1.84 -16.91 -2.81
N PHE A 162 -1.95 -16.32 -1.63
CA PHE A 162 -1.49 -16.91 -0.36
C PHE A 162 -2.12 -18.28 -0.09
N TYR A 163 -3.41 -18.44 -0.40
CA TYR A 163 -4.14 -19.72 -0.25
C TYR A 163 -4.17 -20.56 -1.55
N GLY A 164 -3.45 -20.17 -2.59
CA GLY A 164 -3.37 -20.93 -3.83
C GLY A 164 -4.66 -20.98 -4.66
N VAL A 165 -5.58 -20.05 -4.44
CA VAL A 165 -6.87 -19.98 -5.16
C VAL A 165 -6.68 -19.39 -6.56
N ARG A 166 -5.77 -18.42 -6.68
CA ARG A 166 -5.42 -17.76 -7.96
C ARG A 166 -4.02 -17.18 -7.89
N LYS A 167 -3.41 -16.92 -9.06
CA LYS A 167 -2.17 -16.15 -9.13
C LYS A 167 -2.42 -14.70 -8.72
N GLY A 168 -1.61 -14.18 -7.81
CA GLY A 168 -1.68 -12.79 -7.34
C GLY A 168 -1.17 -11.77 -8.34
N LEU A 169 -1.48 -10.49 -8.08
CA LEU A 169 -1.03 -9.35 -8.89
C LEU A 169 0.41 -8.91 -8.56
N LEU A 170 0.93 -9.28 -7.40
CA LEU A 170 2.31 -9.08 -6.96
C LEU A 170 2.89 -10.42 -6.52
N GLU A 171 4.18 -10.59 -6.64
CA GLU A 171 4.88 -11.75 -6.06
C GLU A 171 4.87 -11.63 -4.53
N ILE A 172 4.66 -12.74 -3.84
CA ILE A 172 4.72 -12.81 -2.38
C ILE A 172 5.81 -13.79 -1.95
N GLU A 173 6.52 -13.44 -0.88
CA GLU A 173 7.58 -14.23 -0.28
C GLU A 173 7.06 -15.06 0.89
N PRO A 174 7.59 -16.25 1.14
CA PRO A 174 7.35 -16.97 2.38
C PRO A 174 8.05 -16.27 3.55
N PHE A 175 7.43 -16.34 4.73
CA PHE A 175 8.02 -15.82 5.97
C PHE A 175 8.74 -16.90 6.77
#